data_4210b1234b1deda4d950dc4bde5dd0db
#
_entry.id   4210b1234b1deda4d950dc4bde5dd0db
#
_cell.length_a   1.000
_cell.length_b   1.000
_cell.length_c   1.000
_cell.angle_alpha   90.00
_cell.angle_beta   90.00
_cell.angle_gamma   90.00
#
_symmetry.space_group_name_H-M   'P 1'
#
loop_
_entity.id
_entity.type
_entity.pdbx_description
1 polymer ?
#
loop_
_entity_poly.entity_id
_entity_poly.type
_entity_poly.pdbx_seq_one_letter_code
_entity_poly.pdbx_strand_id
1 'polypeptide(L)'
;MNRLLTIILFFLLALGINESQGENVAQGVKVIVIDAGHGGAFPGASYGGYAEKNINLQIALKLGGMIEKNMPNVKVVYTRKTDKHFSKNLRADLQARADIANNANGDLFISIHANAHPKSTATRGVETLIMGESKLETSENEAILFANNKEEFFDMSDKSTAAIVRAHIQNLQFTYGEYSEVMARLVQKHYAKLGRVNRGIRKQPLRVLYATDMPSILTEVGFMSNSAELKYICSEKGQMEIATALYESVKEYVAYVKKSLLIEAPQPEVKPAPAPAPQQQNKPKEQPAAKSSKTYYTVQVMASKSAISTSDSRFGSYKGKVKQVRADGAFSYKYYVGEYADRKAAQAAVPTVRKVFPQAFVIAVKDGRVVTSK
;
A
#
# COMPACT_ATOMS: atom_id res chain seq x y z
N MET A 1 -81.22 -13.08 -2.96
CA MET A 1 -80.05 -13.48 -3.66
C MET A 1 -79.05 -12.35 -3.51
N ASN A 2 -78.29 -12.30 -2.41
CA ASN A 2 -77.32 -11.26 -2.12
C ASN A 2 -75.98 -11.91 -1.97
N ARG A 3 -75.04 -11.59 -2.89
CA ARG A 3 -73.61 -12.00 -2.81
C ARG A 3 -72.87 -10.98 -1.96
N LEU A 4 -72.43 -11.40 -0.79
CA LEU A 4 -71.53 -10.66 0.06
C LEU A 4 -70.14 -10.76 -0.51
N LEU A 5 -69.58 -9.63 -0.93
CA LEU A 5 -68.17 -9.51 -1.34
C LEU A 5 -67.33 -9.22 -0.09
N THR A 6 -66.56 -10.19 0.34
CA THR A 6 -65.62 -10.02 1.46
C THR A 6 -64.31 -9.44 0.89
N ILE A 7 -64.01 -8.19 1.17
CA ILE A 7 -62.72 -7.53 0.87
C ILE A 7 -61.76 -7.92 1.99
N ILE A 8 -60.76 -8.74 1.66
CA ILE A 8 -59.62 -9.02 2.54
C ILE A 8 -58.60 -7.91 2.34
N LEU A 9 -58.52 -7.04 3.35
CA LEU A 9 -57.50 -5.98 3.41
C LEU A 9 -56.19 -6.59 3.91
N PHE A 10 -55.23 -6.79 3.00
CA PHE A 10 -53.87 -7.15 3.37
C PHE A 10 -53.15 -5.94 3.94
N PHE A 11 -53.02 -5.91 5.27
CA PHE A 11 -52.09 -5.02 5.95
C PHE A 11 -50.65 -5.55 5.69
N LEU A 12 -49.96 -4.96 4.73
CA LEU A 12 -48.52 -5.07 4.61
C LEU A 12 -47.87 -4.27 5.76
N LEU A 13 -47.55 -4.96 6.85
CA LEU A 13 -46.61 -4.44 7.84
C LEU A 13 -45.26 -4.31 7.11
N ALA A 14 -44.90 -3.11 6.69
CA ALA A 14 -43.57 -2.74 6.38
C ALA A 14 -42.76 -2.81 7.69
N LEU A 15 -42.20 -3.97 7.99
CA LEU A 15 -41.09 -4.08 8.92
C LEU A 15 -39.94 -3.27 8.31
N GLY A 16 -39.83 -2.03 8.75
CA GLY A 16 -38.62 -1.24 8.56
C GLY A 16 -37.47 -2.00 9.18
N ILE A 17 -36.74 -2.72 8.36
CA ILE A 17 -35.39 -3.18 8.72
C ILE A 17 -34.61 -1.89 8.86
N ASN A 18 -34.54 -1.37 10.11
CA ASN A 18 -33.48 -0.48 10.47
C ASN A 18 -32.18 -1.29 10.23
N GLU A 19 -31.59 -1.12 9.04
CA GLU A 19 -30.16 -1.37 8.90
C GLU A 19 -29.50 -0.53 9.99
N SER A 20 -29.24 -1.16 11.13
CA SER A 20 -28.24 -0.69 12.06
C SER A 20 -27.03 -0.39 11.19
N GLN A 21 -26.68 0.88 11.10
CA GLN A 21 -25.39 1.29 10.56
C GLN A 21 -24.32 0.72 11.50
N GLY A 22 -24.11 -0.59 11.39
CA GLY A 22 -22.87 -1.20 11.82
C GLY A 22 -21.79 -0.38 11.16
N GLU A 23 -20.91 0.21 11.96
CA GLU A 23 -19.76 0.97 11.49
C GLU A 23 -19.22 0.28 10.24
N ASN A 24 -19.27 0.98 9.12
CA ASN A 24 -18.63 0.52 7.87
C ASN A 24 -17.14 0.35 8.16
N VAL A 25 -16.77 -0.82 8.60
CA VAL A 25 -15.37 -1.24 8.67
C VAL A 25 -14.88 -1.07 7.24
N ALA A 26 -13.93 -0.19 7.06
CA ALA A 26 -13.36 0.12 5.76
C ALA A 26 -12.90 -1.18 5.11
N GLN A 27 -13.64 -1.60 4.08
CA GLN A 27 -13.57 -2.96 3.57
C GLN A 27 -12.77 -2.97 2.27
N GLY A 28 -11.50 -3.36 2.37
CA GLY A 28 -10.66 -3.63 1.22
C GLY A 28 -9.78 -2.46 0.78
N VAL A 29 -9.20 -2.62 -0.39
CA VAL A 29 -8.28 -1.66 -1.02
C VAL A 29 -9.05 -0.44 -1.54
N LYS A 30 -8.66 0.75 -1.11
CA LYS A 30 -9.26 2.04 -1.51
C LYS A 30 -8.32 2.90 -2.33
N VAL A 31 -7.02 2.83 -2.07
CA VAL A 31 -6.01 3.66 -2.71
C VAL A 31 -4.87 2.79 -3.22
N ILE A 32 -4.64 2.83 -4.53
CA ILE A 32 -3.49 2.18 -5.17
C ILE A 32 -2.54 3.26 -5.65
N VAL A 33 -1.27 3.17 -5.25
CA VAL A 33 -0.22 4.06 -5.68
C VAL A 33 0.60 3.40 -6.76
N ILE A 34 0.71 4.04 -7.91
CA ILE A 34 1.52 3.59 -9.04
C ILE A 34 2.73 4.50 -9.15
N ASP A 35 3.90 3.91 -8.99
CA ASP A 35 5.18 4.57 -9.16
C ASP A 35 5.78 4.18 -10.51
N ALA A 36 6.00 5.15 -11.37
CA ALA A 36 6.81 4.96 -12.56
C ALA A 36 8.26 5.21 -12.17
N GLY A 37 9.08 4.17 -12.08
CA GLY A 37 10.46 4.26 -11.67
C GLY A 37 11.26 5.27 -12.49
N HIS A 38 12.30 5.87 -11.88
CA HIS A 38 13.14 6.91 -12.49
C HIS A 38 12.36 8.18 -12.88
N GLY A 39 12.91 9.03 -13.76
CA GLY A 39 12.28 10.25 -14.25
C GLY A 39 13.19 11.47 -14.19
N GLY A 40 12.97 12.42 -15.09
CA GLY A 40 13.74 13.66 -15.19
C GLY A 40 15.24 13.39 -15.33
N ALA A 41 16.03 13.78 -14.33
CA ALA A 41 17.47 13.60 -14.28
C ALA A 41 17.94 12.13 -14.10
N PHE A 42 17.04 11.23 -13.75
CA PHE A 42 17.32 9.81 -13.53
C PHE A 42 16.75 8.99 -14.70
N PRO A 43 17.53 8.70 -15.75
CA PRO A 43 17.02 8.00 -16.93
C PRO A 43 16.72 6.52 -16.69
N GLY A 44 17.32 5.89 -15.64
CA GLY A 44 17.39 4.46 -15.52
C GLY A 44 18.30 3.84 -16.58
N ALA A 45 18.09 2.57 -16.91
CA ALA A 45 18.78 1.91 -17.99
C ALA A 45 18.51 2.59 -19.33
N SER A 46 19.51 2.58 -20.24
CA SER A 46 19.41 3.20 -21.56
C SER A 46 19.97 2.27 -22.62
N TYR A 47 19.12 1.80 -23.54
CA TYR A 47 19.45 0.85 -24.59
C TYR A 47 18.69 1.17 -25.88
N GLY A 48 19.35 1.03 -27.01
CA GLY A 48 18.72 1.20 -28.35
C GLY A 48 18.03 2.54 -28.55
N GLY A 49 18.50 3.61 -27.90
CA GLY A 49 17.88 4.94 -27.96
C GLY A 49 16.69 5.15 -27.03
N TYR A 50 16.33 4.15 -26.21
CA TYR A 50 15.25 4.22 -25.23
C TYR A 50 15.80 4.36 -23.82
N ALA A 51 15.16 5.18 -23.00
CA ALA A 51 15.43 5.30 -21.57
C ALA A 51 14.30 4.62 -20.76
N GLU A 52 14.68 3.88 -19.74
CA GLU A 52 13.80 3.12 -18.87
C GLU A 52 12.67 3.98 -18.30
N LYS A 53 12.98 5.19 -17.84
CA LYS A 53 12.00 6.14 -17.28
C LYS A 53 10.77 6.36 -18.17
N ASN A 54 10.93 6.30 -19.50
CA ASN A 54 9.85 6.53 -20.45
C ASN A 54 8.97 5.28 -20.60
N ILE A 55 9.58 4.09 -20.63
CA ILE A 55 8.87 2.81 -20.67
C ILE A 55 8.02 2.64 -19.41
N ASN A 56 8.64 2.87 -18.25
CA ASN A 56 7.97 2.78 -16.95
C ASN A 56 6.76 3.72 -16.87
N LEU A 57 6.90 4.97 -17.35
CA LEU A 57 5.83 5.95 -17.37
C LEU A 57 4.66 5.52 -18.25
N GLN A 58 4.93 5.01 -19.46
CA GLN A 58 3.88 4.57 -20.38
C GLN A 58 3.08 3.41 -19.81
N ILE A 59 3.74 2.41 -19.21
CA ILE A 59 3.08 1.27 -18.60
C ILE A 59 2.28 1.72 -17.35
N ALA A 60 2.85 2.59 -16.53
CA ALA A 60 2.18 3.12 -15.33
C ALA A 60 0.88 3.86 -15.68
N LEU A 61 0.90 4.70 -16.71
CA LEU A 61 -0.28 5.46 -17.16
C LEU A 61 -1.37 4.52 -17.73
N LYS A 62 -0.97 3.48 -18.49
CA LYS A 62 -1.90 2.48 -19.02
C LYS A 62 -2.55 1.67 -17.88
N LEU A 63 -1.76 1.20 -16.92
CA LEU A 63 -2.25 0.48 -15.74
C LEU A 63 -3.25 1.34 -14.95
N GLY A 64 -2.86 2.56 -14.62
CA GLY A 64 -3.71 3.44 -13.84
C GLY A 64 -5.01 3.80 -14.56
N GLY A 65 -4.95 4.07 -15.87
CA GLY A 65 -6.16 4.30 -16.66
C GLY A 65 -7.11 3.11 -16.70
N MET A 66 -6.59 1.87 -16.72
CA MET A 66 -7.42 0.66 -16.59
C MET A 66 -8.10 0.57 -15.22
N ILE A 67 -7.37 0.86 -14.13
CA ILE A 67 -7.93 0.84 -12.77
C ILE A 67 -8.98 1.94 -12.62
N GLU A 68 -8.67 3.18 -13.00
CA GLU A 68 -9.59 4.32 -12.93
C GLU A 68 -10.90 4.05 -13.69
N LYS A 69 -10.81 3.41 -14.87
CA LYS A 69 -11.97 3.09 -15.71
C LYS A 69 -12.82 1.94 -15.14
N ASN A 70 -12.20 0.88 -14.63
CA ASN A 70 -12.89 -0.38 -14.36
C ASN A 70 -13.08 -0.67 -12.86
N MET A 71 -12.47 0.12 -11.96
CA MET A 71 -12.56 -0.03 -10.52
C MET A 71 -12.92 1.32 -9.85
N PRO A 72 -14.15 1.82 -10.05
CA PRO A 72 -14.55 3.19 -9.65
C PRO A 72 -14.44 3.47 -8.15
N ASN A 73 -14.41 2.42 -7.32
CA ASN A 73 -14.26 2.53 -5.86
C ASN A 73 -12.79 2.54 -5.40
N VAL A 74 -11.84 2.48 -6.35
CA VAL A 74 -10.40 2.49 -6.07
C VAL A 74 -9.81 3.77 -6.63
N LYS A 75 -9.24 4.59 -5.75
CA LYS A 75 -8.50 5.80 -6.14
C LYS A 75 -7.10 5.41 -6.60
N VAL A 76 -6.70 5.90 -7.77
CA VAL A 76 -5.31 5.79 -8.25
C VAL A 76 -4.55 7.06 -7.89
N VAL A 77 -3.36 6.88 -7.33
CA VAL A 77 -2.40 7.95 -7.07
C VAL A 77 -1.12 7.60 -7.82
N TYR A 78 -0.64 8.53 -8.62
CA TYR A 78 0.62 8.37 -9.34
C TYR A 78 1.71 9.16 -8.64
N THR A 79 2.89 8.59 -8.50
CA THR A 79 4.04 9.39 -8.03
C THR A 79 4.39 10.45 -9.07
N ARG A 80 4.37 10.08 -10.37
CA ARG A 80 4.52 11.03 -11.49
C ARG A 80 3.64 10.64 -12.68
N LYS A 81 3.14 11.63 -13.41
CA LYS A 81 2.42 11.47 -14.69
C LYS A 81 3.18 12.05 -15.88
N THR A 82 4.35 12.60 -15.63
CA THR A 82 5.24 13.22 -16.65
C THR A 82 6.68 12.81 -16.39
N ASP A 83 7.59 13.16 -17.33
CA ASP A 83 9.02 12.97 -17.14
C ASP A 83 9.59 14.02 -16.18
N LYS A 84 9.58 13.72 -14.89
CA LYS A 84 10.09 14.61 -13.83
C LYS A 84 10.79 13.81 -12.74
N HIS A 85 11.61 14.51 -11.96
CA HIS A 85 12.15 14.07 -10.68
C HIS A 85 11.69 15.04 -9.57
N PHE A 86 11.81 14.62 -8.33
CA PHE A 86 11.41 15.42 -7.15
C PHE A 86 12.62 16.12 -6.51
N SER A 87 13.80 15.54 -6.68
CA SER A 87 15.06 16.06 -6.18
C SER A 87 16.22 15.64 -7.10
N LYS A 88 17.27 16.46 -7.19
CA LYS A 88 18.54 16.07 -7.83
C LYS A 88 19.33 15.07 -6.98
N ASN A 89 19.03 14.95 -5.71
CA ASN A 89 19.56 13.91 -4.84
C ASN A 89 18.62 12.70 -4.92
N LEU A 90 19.12 11.57 -5.38
CA LEU A 90 18.32 10.36 -5.62
C LEU A 90 17.65 9.83 -4.35
N ARG A 91 18.36 9.82 -3.20
CA ARG A 91 17.77 9.40 -1.93
C ARG A 91 16.57 10.26 -1.54
N ALA A 92 16.64 11.56 -1.77
CA ALA A 92 15.54 12.49 -1.53
C ALA A 92 14.42 12.31 -2.57
N ASP A 93 14.75 11.94 -3.82
CA ASP A 93 13.76 11.63 -4.86
C ASP A 93 12.96 10.37 -4.48
N LEU A 94 13.62 9.29 -4.08
CA LEU A 94 12.98 8.05 -3.63
C LEU A 94 12.12 8.27 -2.39
N GLN A 95 12.60 9.08 -1.43
CA GLN A 95 11.81 9.43 -0.25
C GLN A 95 10.54 10.22 -0.63
N ALA A 96 10.64 11.14 -1.57
CA ALA A 96 9.48 11.92 -2.01
C ALA A 96 8.40 11.04 -2.66
N ARG A 97 8.77 9.97 -3.37
CA ARG A 97 7.84 8.97 -3.94
C ARG A 97 7.10 8.22 -2.84
N ALA A 98 7.84 7.75 -1.83
CA ALA A 98 7.25 7.11 -0.67
C ALA A 98 6.36 8.09 0.13
N ASP A 99 6.77 9.34 0.29
CA ASP A 99 5.97 10.37 0.97
C ASP A 99 4.64 10.65 0.22
N ILE A 100 4.63 10.63 -1.11
CA ILE A 100 3.39 10.72 -1.91
C ILE A 100 2.46 9.54 -1.60
N ALA A 101 3.02 8.32 -1.57
CA ALA A 101 2.25 7.11 -1.27
C ALA A 101 1.67 7.13 0.15
N ASN A 102 2.51 7.45 1.13
CA ASN A 102 2.15 7.49 2.54
C ASN A 102 1.12 8.59 2.83
N ASN A 103 1.31 9.80 2.28
CA ASN A 103 0.36 10.91 2.44
C ASN A 103 -1.00 10.63 1.77
N ALA A 104 -1.03 9.76 0.75
CA ALA A 104 -2.27 9.31 0.13
C ALA A 104 -3.00 8.25 0.96
N ASN A 105 -2.41 7.74 2.05
CA ASN A 105 -2.86 6.56 2.79
C ASN A 105 -3.05 5.36 1.86
N GLY A 106 -2.03 5.06 1.04
CA GLY A 106 -2.09 3.96 0.09
C GLY A 106 -2.33 2.61 0.75
N ASP A 107 -3.08 1.75 0.08
CA ASP A 107 -3.32 0.36 0.48
C ASP A 107 -2.46 -0.63 -0.31
N LEU A 108 -1.87 -0.18 -1.42
CA LEU A 108 -0.94 -0.92 -2.25
C LEU A 108 -0.04 0.05 -3.02
N PHE A 109 1.26 -0.22 -3.03
CA PHE A 109 2.25 0.49 -3.83
C PHE A 109 2.84 -0.43 -4.89
N ILE A 110 2.82 0.01 -6.16
CA ILE A 110 3.36 -0.72 -7.30
C ILE A 110 4.39 0.16 -8.01
N SER A 111 5.67 -0.17 -7.89
CA SER A 111 6.74 0.47 -8.66
C SER A 111 7.02 -0.33 -9.93
N ILE A 112 7.11 0.36 -11.07
CA ILE A 112 7.28 -0.24 -12.39
C ILE A 112 8.65 0.16 -12.93
N HIS A 113 9.45 -0.85 -13.28
CA HIS A 113 10.81 -0.76 -13.78
C HIS A 113 11.04 -1.67 -14.99
N ALA A 114 12.11 -1.45 -15.73
CA ALA A 114 12.59 -2.32 -16.79
C ALA A 114 14.09 -2.59 -16.58
N ASN A 115 14.40 -3.83 -16.33
CA ASN A 115 15.72 -4.31 -15.96
C ASN A 115 16.72 -4.21 -17.13
N ALA A 116 18.01 -4.31 -16.82
CA ALA A 116 19.07 -4.47 -17.81
C ALA A 116 20.23 -5.29 -17.23
N HIS A 117 20.81 -6.15 -18.03
CA HIS A 117 22.01 -6.89 -17.62
C HIS A 117 23.26 -6.17 -18.14
N PRO A 118 24.24 -5.82 -17.28
CA PRO A 118 25.38 -5.00 -17.66
C PRO A 118 26.31 -5.64 -18.70
N LYS A 119 26.29 -6.98 -18.82
CA LYS A 119 27.24 -7.73 -19.68
C LYS A 119 26.54 -8.75 -20.59
N SER A 120 25.26 -9.03 -20.43
CA SER A 120 24.55 -10.07 -21.21
C SER A 120 23.38 -9.49 -21.98
N THR A 121 23.34 -9.74 -23.27
CA THR A 121 22.21 -9.45 -24.16
C THR A 121 21.25 -10.64 -24.27
N ALA A 122 21.62 -11.81 -23.72
CA ALA A 122 20.78 -13.01 -23.73
C ALA A 122 19.83 -13.06 -22.53
N THR A 123 20.15 -12.35 -21.44
CA THR A 123 19.29 -12.30 -20.23
C THR A 123 17.94 -11.69 -20.55
N ARG A 124 16.86 -12.37 -20.12
CA ARG A 124 15.47 -12.00 -20.41
C ARG A 124 14.52 -12.46 -19.31
N GLY A 125 13.30 -11.97 -19.36
CA GLY A 125 12.22 -12.37 -18.46
C GLY A 125 11.76 -11.25 -17.53
N VAL A 126 10.90 -11.61 -16.61
CA VAL A 126 10.26 -10.70 -15.66
C VAL A 126 10.51 -11.17 -14.24
N GLU A 127 10.66 -10.25 -13.34
CA GLU A 127 10.81 -10.54 -11.91
C GLU A 127 10.04 -9.52 -11.07
N THR A 128 9.69 -9.88 -9.85
CA THR A 128 9.04 -8.97 -8.92
C THR A 128 9.80 -8.97 -7.61
N LEU A 129 10.08 -7.77 -7.12
CA LEU A 129 10.83 -7.55 -5.90
C LEU A 129 9.89 -7.11 -4.80
N ILE A 130 10.11 -7.65 -3.59
CA ILE A 130 9.41 -7.26 -2.37
C ILE A 130 10.43 -6.90 -1.29
N MET A 131 9.98 -6.16 -0.29
CA MET A 131 10.83 -5.80 0.84
C MET A 131 11.34 -7.04 1.57
N GLY A 132 12.63 -7.10 1.79
CA GLY A 132 13.27 -8.16 2.56
C GLY A 132 14.78 -8.14 2.44
N GLU A 133 15.45 -8.97 3.24
CA GLU A 133 16.86 -9.30 3.03
C GLU A 133 16.95 -10.55 2.17
N SER A 134 17.70 -10.47 1.08
CA SER A 134 18.17 -11.63 0.32
C SER A 134 19.46 -12.15 0.97
N LYS A 135 19.54 -13.46 1.17
CA LYS A 135 20.84 -14.10 1.15
C LYS A 135 21.25 -14.07 -0.31
N LEU A 136 22.38 -13.43 -0.63
CA LEU A 136 22.93 -13.26 -1.96
C LEU A 136 22.81 -14.56 -2.78
N GLU A 137 21.83 -14.60 -3.70
CA GLU A 137 21.49 -15.86 -4.36
C GLU A 137 22.48 -16.21 -5.47
N THR A 138 23.06 -15.23 -6.13
CA THR A 138 24.18 -15.40 -7.07
C THR A 138 24.85 -14.06 -7.36
N SER A 139 26.15 -14.06 -7.63
CA SER A 139 26.92 -12.87 -8.04
C SER A 139 26.37 -12.19 -9.31
N GLU A 140 25.70 -12.95 -10.19
CA GLU A 140 25.09 -12.43 -11.41
C GLU A 140 23.84 -11.60 -11.12
N ASN A 141 22.96 -12.11 -10.26
CA ASN A 141 21.74 -11.39 -9.86
C ASN A 141 22.06 -10.12 -9.08
N GLU A 142 23.08 -10.17 -8.25
CA GLU A 142 23.61 -9.03 -7.52
C GLU A 142 24.14 -7.95 -8.46
N ALA A 143 24.90 -8.34 -9.49
CA ALA A 143 25.41 -7.42 -10.49
C ALA A 143 24.31 -6.74 -11.30
N ILE A 144 23.23 -7.45 -11.63
CA ILE A 144 22.07 -6.92 -12.35
C ILE A 144 21.35 -5.86 -11.48
N LEU A 145 21.01 -6.22 -10.26
CA LEU A 145 20.32 -5.33 -9.32
C LEU A 145 21.18 -4.11 -9.01
N PHE A 146 22.46 -4.32 -8.77
CA PHE A 146 23.39 -3.24 -8.48
C PHE A 146 23.61 -2.29 -9.66
N ALA A 147 23.61 -2.78 -10.90
CA ALA A 147 23.74 -1.95 -12.08
C ALA A 147 22.52 -1.06 -12.35
N ASN A 148 21.32 -1.56 -12.05
CA ASN A 148 20.07 -0.86 -12.33
C ASN A 148 19.53 -0.01 -11.16
N ASN A 149 19.77 -0.48 -9.93
CA ASN A 149 19.21 0.12 -8.72
C ASN A 149 20.29 0.47 -7.69
N LYS A 150 21.51 0.73 -8.15
CA LYS A 150 22.73 0.93 -7.33
C LYS A 150 22.52 1.92 -6.17
N GLU A 151 21.73 2.93 -6.41
CA GLU A 151 21.49 4.05 -5.48
C GLU A 151 20.30 3.80 -4.57
N GLU A 152 19.52 2.75 -4.83
CA GLU A 152 18.35 2.39 -4.06
C GLU A 152 18.67 1.48 -2.87
N PHE A 153 19.89 0.94 -2.79
CA PHE A 153 20.29 0.06 -1.69
C PHE A 153 20.78 0.82 -0.47
N PHE A 154 20.68 0.15 0.68
CA PHE A 154 21.27 0.62 1.93
C PHE A 154 22.73 0.16 2.03
N ASP A 155 23.59 1.05 2.52
CA ASP A 155 24.90 0.65 2.97
C ASP A 155 24.77 -0.11 4.30
N MET A 156 24.99 -1.42 4.25
CA MET A 156 24.90 -2.32 5.39
C MET A 156 26.25 -2.60 6.05
N SER A 157 27.31 -1.89 5.65
CA SER A 157 28.67 -2.05 6.19
C SER A 157 28.78 -1.49 7.61
N ASP A 158 28.06 -0.41 7.93
CA ASP A 158 27.96 0.08 9.31
C ASP A 158 26.99 -0.76 10.13
N LYS A 159 27.51 -1.43 11.17
CA LYS A 159 26.72 -2.36 12.01
C LYS A 159 25.53 -1.72 12.70
N SER A 160 25.63 -0.45 13.09
CA SER A 160 24.53 0.26 13.78
C SER A 160 23.41 0.60 12.80
N THR A 161 23.76 1.11 11.63
CA THR A 161 22.81 1.35 10.53
C THR A 161 22.17 0.05 10.06
N ALA A 162 22.97 -1.01 9.86
CA ALA A 162 22.46 -2.32 9.46
C ALA A 162 21.45 -2.88 10.47
N ALA A 163 21.70 -2.75 11.78
CA ALA A 163 20.77 -3.22 12.80
C ALA A 163 19.41 -2.48 12.74
N ILE A 164 19.44 -1.16 12.58
CA ILE A 164 18.22 -0.34 12.46
C ILE A 164 17.44 -0.71 11.18
N VAL A 165 18.16 -0.82 10.05
CA VAL A 165 17.56 -1.19 8.76
C VAL A 165 16.91 -2.57 8.83
N ARG A 166 17.59 -3.58 9.41
CA ARG A 166 17.06 -4.92 9.60
C ARG A 166 15.81 -4.96 10.47
N ALA A 167 15.85 -4.26 11.60
CA ALA A 167 14.69 -4.19 12.49
C ALA A 167 13.47 -3.60 11.78
N HIS A 168 13.65 -2.58 10.96
CA HIS A 168 12.58 -1.98 10.19
C HIS A 168 12.08 -2.92 9.06
N ILE A 169 12.99 -3.58 8.34
CA ILE A 169 12.63 -4.60 7.32
C ILE A 169 11.77 -5.70 7.95
N GLN A 170 12.19 -6.22 9.10
CA GLN A 170 11.42 -7.25 9.83
C GLN A 170 10.01 -6.76 10.20
N ASN A 171 9.89 -5.49 10.63
CA ASN A 171 8.60 -4.89 10.93
C ASN A 171 7.71 -4.76 9.68
N LEU A 172 8.25 -4.30 8.55
CA LEU A 172 7.52 -4.23 7.28
C LEU A 172 7.11 -5.62 6.79
N GLN A 173 7.99 -6.61 6.88
CA GLN A 173 7.69 -7.99 6.52
C GLN A 173 6.59 -8.59 7.38
N PHE A 174 6.64 -8.35 8.70
CA PHE A 174 5.60 -8.79 9.60
C PHE A 174 4.23 -8.15 9.30
N THR A 175 4.24 -6.84 9.00
CA THR A 175 3.01 -6.07 8.81
C THR A 175 2.41 -6.25 7.41
N TYR A 176 3.24 -6.23 6.38
CA TYR A 176 2.82 -6.15 4.97
C TYR A 176 3.33 -7.30 4.10
N GLY A 177 4.25 -8.13 4.63
CA GLY A 177 4.99 -9.11 3.82
C GLY A 177 4.09 -10.12 3.12
N GLU A 178 3.07 -10.65 3.81
CA GLU A 178 2.07 -11.56 3.22
C GLU A 178 1.37 -10.94 2.02
N TYR A 179 0.88 -9.71 2.16
CA TYR A 179 0.15 -9.01 1.11
C TYR A 179 1.04 -8.62 -0.06
N SER A 180 2.28 -8.18 0.23
CA SER A 180 3.28 -7.91 -0.81
C SER A 180 3.62 -9.19 -1.59
N GLU A 181 3.79 -10.31 -0.91
CA GLU A 181 4.06 -11.60 -1.55
C GLU A 181 2.90 -12.10 -2.39
N VAL A 182 1.65 -11.97 -1.91
CA VAL A 182 0.45 -12.32 -2.69
C VAL A 182 0.39 -11.48 -3.95
N MET A 183 0.58 -10.16 -3.87
CA MET A 183 0.58 -9.29 -5.05
C MET A 183 1.69 -9.69 -6.03
N ALA A 184 2.91 -9.95 -5.55
CA ALA A 184 4.02 -10.38 -6.38
C ALA A 184 3.76 -11.72 -7.08
N ARG A 185 3.16 -12.69 -6.39
CA ARG A 185 2.75 -13.99 -6.99
C ARG A 185 1.71 -13.81 -8.09
N LEU A 186 0.73 -12.93 -7.88
CA LEU A 186 -0.29 -12.62 -8.89
C LEU A 186 0.33 -11.96 -10.11
N VAL A 187 1.27 -11.03 -9.95
CA VAL A 187 2.01 -10.41 -11.05
C VAL A 187 2.77 -11.47 -11.85
N GLN A 188 3.54 -12.33 -11.19
CA GLN A 188 4.29 -13.40 -11.87
C GLN A 188 3.35 -14.39 -12.58
N LYS A 189 2.21 -14.73 -11.98
CA LYS A 189 1.16 -15.58 -12.58
C LYS A 189 0.65 -14.98 -13.89
N HIS A 190 0.34 -13.69 -13.92
CA HIS A 190 -0.20 -13.03 -15.11
C HIS A 190 0.87 -12.77 -16.19
N TYR A 191 2.10 -12.49 -15.82
CA TYR A 191 3.22 -12.44 -16.77
C TYR A 191 3.50 -13.80 -17.41
N ALA A 192 3.40 -14.89 -16.67
CA ALA A 192 3.55 -16.23 -17.22
C ALA A 192 2.49 -16.55 -18.29
N LYS A 193 1.25 -16.06 -18.16
CA LYS A 193 0.19 -16.17 -19.18
C LYS A 193 0.54 -15.44 -20.48
N LEU A 194 1.40 -14.43 -20.44
CA LEU A 194 1.93 -13.74 -21.62
C LEU A 194 3.10 -14.49 -22.28
N GLY A 195 3.46 -15.68 -21.79
CA GLY A 195 4.61 -16.44 -22.26
C GLY A 195 5.96 -15.83 -21.85
N ARG A 196 5.99 -14.91 -20.86
CA ARG A 196 7.23 -14.29 -20.38
C ARG A 196 8.03 -15.28 -19.52
N VAL A 197 9.33 -15.25 -19.64
CA VAL A 197 10.23 -16.04 -18.79
C VAL A 197 10.08 -15.55 -17.35
N ASN A 198 9.61 -16.41 -16.46
CA ASN A 198 9.42 -16.10 -15.05
C ASN A 198 10.75 -16.26 -14.30
N ARG A 199 11.30 -15.17 -13.77
CA ARG A 199 12.53 -15.15 -12.96
C ARG A 199 12.21 -15.17 -11.45
N GLY A 200 10.93 -15.22 -11.09
CA GLY A 200 10.47 -15.37 -9.71
C GLY A 200 10.30 -14.07 -8.93
N ILE A 201 10.17 -14.26 -7.63
CA ILE A 201 10.04 -13.18 -6.64
C ILE A 201 11.33 -13.11 -5.85
N ARG A 202 11.86 -11.88 -5.68
CA ARG A 202 13.09 -11.63 -4.93
C ARG A 202 12.85 -10.71 -3.75
N LYS A 203 13.56 -10.95 -2.66
CA LYS A 203 13.56 -10.09 -1.48
C LYS A 203 14.75 -9.15 -1.53
N GLN A 204 14.50 -7.84 -1.56
CA GLN A 204 15.55 -6.83 -1.66
C GLN A 204 15.24 -5.62 -0.76
N PRO A 205 16.25 -5.03 -0.09
CA PRO A 205 16.09 -3.85 0.76
C PRO A 205 16.09 -2.56 -0.07
N LEU A 206 15.13 -2.43 -1.02
CA LEU A 206 15.00 -1.25 -1.87
C LEU A 206 14.44 -0.07 -1.10
N ARG A 207 15.06 1.12 -1.23
CA ARG A 207 14.69 2.33 -0.50
C ARG A 207 13.23 2.75 -0.71
N VAL A 208 12.75 2.67 -1.94
CA VAL A 208 11.38 3.06 -2.26
C VAL A 208 10.36 2.16 -1.55
N LEU A 209 10.62 0.85 -1.45
CA LEU A 209 9.78 -0.09 -0.72
C LEU A 209 9.95 0.02 0.80
N TYR A 210 11.18 0.32 1.24
CA TYR A 210 11.52 0.50 2.65
C TYR A 210 10.81 1.71 3.29
N ALA A 211 10.60 2.77 2.50
CA ALA A 211 10.02 4.01 3.00
C ALA A 211 8.47 4.07 2.88
N THR A 212 7.82 3.05 2.27
CA THR A 212 6.36 2.98 2.17
C THR A 212 5.74 2.28 3.38
N ASP A 213 4.60 2.80 3.87
CA ASP A 213 3.84 2.24 5.00
C ASP A 213 2.58 1.50 4.51
N MET A 214 2.79 0.58 3.55
CA MET A 214 1.75 -0.24 2.92
C MET A 214 2.37 -1.48 2.24
N PRO A 215 1.58 -2.50 1.85
CA PRO A 215 2.03 -3.55 0.95
C PRO A 215 2.65 -2.95 -0.31
N SER A 216 3.83 -3.40 -0.68
CA SER A 216 4.60 -2.79 -1.77
C SER A 216 5.36 -3.81 -2.59
N ILE A 217 5.38 -3.60 -3.90
CA ILE A 217 6.16 -4.37 -4.86
C ILE A 217 6.89 -3.44 -5.83
N LEU A 218 8.02 -3.92 -6.36
CA LEU A 218 8.65 -3.39 -7.56
C LEU A 218 8.65 -4.49 -8.62
N THR A 219 8.16 -4.21 -9.81
CA THR A 219 8.11 -5.18 -10.91
C THR A 219 9.03 -4.77 -12.05
N GLU A 220 9.88 -5.69 -12.47
CA GLU A 220 10.77 -5.58 -13.61
C GLU A 220 10.09 -6.21 -14.83
N VAL A 221 9.65 -5.38 -15.76
CA VAL A 221 8.79 -5.81 -16.87
C VAL A 221 9.53 -6.46 -18.03
N GLY A 222 10.85 -6.56 -17.98
CA GLY A 222 11.70 -7.17 -18.99
C GLY A 222 13.12 -6.59 -18.96
N PHE A 223 13.99 -7.09 -19.81
CA PHE A 223 15.40 -6.68 -19.90
C PHE A 223 15.66 -5.80 -21.11
N MET A 224 15.97 -4.53 -20.89
CA MET A 224 16.32 -3.57 -21.95
C MET A 224 17.58 -3.95 -22.73
N SER A 225 18.51 -4.67 -22.09
CA SER A 225 19.75 -5.18 -22.72
C SER A 225 19.49 -6.29 -23.74
N ASN A 226 18.30 -6.92 -23.72
CA ASN A 226 17.90 -7.94 -24.69
C ASN A 226 17.07 -7.28 -25.81
N SER A 227 17.49 -7.40 -27.06
CA SER A 227 16.87 -6.69 -28.18
C SER A 227 15.43 -7.10 -28.44
N ALA A 228 15.08 -8.38 -28.26
CA ALA A 228 13.70 -8.86 -28.44
C ALA A 228 12.77 -8.33 -27.31
N GLU A 229 13.26 -8.33 -26.06
CA GLU A 229 12.52 -7.77 -24.93
C GLU A 229 12.39 -6.26 -25.06
N LEU A 230 13.47 -5.54 -25.42
CA LEU A 230 13.42 -4.10 -25.66
C LEU A 230 12.36 -3.73 -26.70
N LYS A 231 12.35 -4.44 -27.85
CA LYS A 231 11.34 -4.24 -28.89
C LYS A 231 9.93 -4.45 -28.35
N TYR A 232 9.73 -5.44 -27.50
CA TYR A 232 8.42 -5.75 -26.92
C TYR A 232 7.98 -4.69 -25.91
N ILE A 233 8.81 -4.35 -24.90
CA ILE A 233 8.45 -3.41 -23.85
C ILE A 233 8.37 -1.95 -24.35
N CYS A 234 8.99 -1.63 -25.49
CA CYS A 234 8.85 -0.33 -26.15
C CYS A 234 7.64 -0.25 -27.08
N SER A 235 7.03 -1.39 -27.46
CA SER A 235 5.87 -1.39 -28.36
C SER A 235 4.58 -1.06 -27.60
N GLU A 236 3.64 -0.38 -28.28
CA GLU A 236 2.31 -0.10 -27.73
C GLU A 236 1.60 -1.39 -27.31
N LYS A 237 1.69 -2.44 -28.13
CA LYS A 237 1.12 -3.75 -27.84
C LYS A 237 1.73 -4.37 -26.58
N GLY A 238 3.05 -4.41 -26.47
CA GLY A 238 3.72 -5.01 -25.31
C GLY A 238 3.43 -4.26 -24.02
N GLN A 239 3.42 -2.92 -24.06
CA GLN A 239 3.06 -2.09 -22.91
C GLN A 239 1.61 -2.30 -22.47
N MET A 240 0.67 -2.46 -23.42
CA MET A 240 -0.72 -2.73 -23.12
C MET A 240 -0.91 -4.13 -22.52
N GLU A 241 -0.23 -5.15 -23.05
CA GLU A 241 -0.26 -6.51 -22.52
C GLU A 241 0.31 -6.57 -21.09
N ILE A 242 1.44 -5.88 -20.83
CA ILE A 242 2.03 -5.76 -19.48
C ILE A 242 1.07 -5.05 -18.53
N ALA A 243 0.52 -3.91 -18.94
CA ALA A 243 -0.43 -3.16 -18.12
C ALA A 243 -1.70 -3.98 -17.82
N THR A 244 -2.18 -4.77 -18.80
CA THR A 244 -3.32 -5.68 -18.60
C THR A 244 -2.98 -6.78 -17.59
N ALA A 245 -1.79 -7.39 -17.67
CA ALA A 245 -1.35 -8.39 -16.71
C ALA A 245 -1.26 -7.83 -15.28
N LEU A 246 -0.75 -6.61 -15.14
CA LEU A 246 -0.73 -5.90 -13.85
C LEU A 246 -2.15 -5.57 -13.36
N TYR A 247 -3.03 -5.11 -14.23
CA TYR A 247 -4.43 -4.82 -13.89
C TYR A 247 -5.17 -6.07 -13.40
N GLU A 248 -5.06 -7.21 -14.10
CA GLU A 248 -5.65 -8.47 -13.66
C GLU A 248 -5.08 -8.94 -12.31
N SER A 249 -3.79 -8.70 -12.08
CA SER A 249 -3.16 -8.96 -10.78
C SER A 249 -3.75 -8.10 -9.67
N VAL A 250 -3.93 -6.81 -9.93
CA VAL A 250 -4.59 -5.87 -9.00
C VAL A 250 -6.01 -6.32 -8.69
N LYS A 251 -6.77 -6.71 -9.70
CA LYS A 251 -8.15 -7.18 -9.52
C LYS A 251 -8.25 -8.40 -8.61
N GLU A 252 -7.40 -9.41 -8.84
CA GLU A 252 -7.33 -10.59 -7.99
C GLU A 252 -6.84 -10.24 -6.56
N TYR A 253 -5.87 -9.34 -6.44
CA TYR A 253 -5.36 -8.86 -5.15
C TYR A 253 -6.45 -8.15 -4.33
N VAL A 254 -7.21 -7.25 -4.93
CA VAL A 254 -8.32 -6.56 -4.25
C VAL A 254 -9.37 -7.56 -3.75
N ALA A 255 -9.68 -8.58 -4.55
CA ALA A 255 -10.59 -9.65 -4.13
C ALA A 255 -10.01 -10.48 -2.96
N TYR A 256 -8.71 -10.79 -3.00
CA TYR A 256 -8.01 -11.48 -1.91
C TYR A 256 -8.06 -10.69 -0.61
N VAL A 257 -7.69 -9.40 -0.64
CA VAL A 257 -7.70 -8.52 0.55
C VAL A 257 -9.11 -8.42 1.14
N LYS A 258 -10.13 -8.24 0.30
CA LYS A 258 -11.52 -8.20 0.75
C LYS A 258 -11.92 -9.50 1.48
N LYS A 259 -11.56 -10.66 0.91
CA LYS A 259 -11.85 -11.96 1.52
C LYS A 259 -11.13 -12.13 2.87
N SER A 260 -9.86 -11.76 2.96
CA SER A 260 -9.07 -11.86 4.20
C SER A 260 -9.67 -11.02 5.32
N LEU A 261 -10.13 -9.80 5.03
CA LEU A 261 -10.78 -8.93 6.00
C LEU A 261 -12.12 -9.47 6.50
N LEU A 262 -12.88 -10.17 5.66
CA LEU A 262 -14.15 -10.81 6.06
C LEU A 262 -13.95 -12.02 6.99
N ILE A 263 -12.85 -12.76 6.82
CA ILE A 263 -12.52 -13.92 7.66
C ILE A 263 -12.04 -13.47 9.05
N GLU A 264 -11.32 -12.35 9.12
CA GLU A 264 -10.75 -11.81 10.36
C GLU A 264 -11.71 -10.90 11.13
N ALA A 265 -12.87 -10.52 10.56
CA ALA A 265 -13.88 -9.79 11.30
C ALA A 265 -14.37 -10.67 12.46
N PRO A 266 -14.41 -10.15 13.73
CA PRO A 266 -14.97 -10.90 14.83
C PRO A 266 -16.39 -11.36 14.45
N GLN A 267 -16.63 -12.66 14.44
CA GLN A 267 -18.00 -13.15 14.31
C GLN A 267 -18.79 -12.53 15.48
N PRO A 268 -20.02 -12.02 15.25
CA PRO A 268 -20.84 -11.51 16.32
C PRO A 268 -20.99 -12.67 17.32
N GLU A 269 -20.49 -12.46 18.55
CA GLU A 269 -20.75 -13.39 19.65
C GLU A 269 -22.26 -13.57 19.75
N VAL A 270 -22.74 -14.75 19.47
CA VAL A 270 -24.11 -15.14 19.80
C VAL A 270 -24.16 -15.18 21.33
N LYS A 271 -24.46 -14.03 21.94
CA LYS A 271 -24.73 -13.99 23.38
C LYS A 271 -25.93 -14.89 23.65
N PRO A 272 -25.82 -15.87 24.57
CA PRO A 272 -26.99 -16.56 25.07
C PRO A 272 -27.97 -15.53 25.59
N ALA A 273 -29.29 -15.72 25.30
CA ALA A 273 -30.31 -14.82 25.76
C ALA A 273 -30.22 -14.58 27.27
N PRO A 274 -30.19 -13.34 27.76
CA PRO A 274 -30.10 -13.07 29.18
C PRO A 274 -31.36 -13.53 29.87
N ALA A 275 -31.22 -14.27 30.98
CA ALA A 275 -32.29 -14.50 31.95
C ALA A 275 -32.79 -13.15 32.48
N PRO A 276 -34.09 -13.01 32.81
CA PRO A 276 -34.65 -11.72 33.21
C PRO A 276 -34.06 -11.28 34.55
N ALA A 277 -33.37 -10.14 34.54
CA ALA A 277 -32.81 -9.48 35.70
C ALA A 277 -33.80 -8.48 36.32
N PRO A 278 -33.78 -8.24 37.66
CA PRO A 278 -34.69 -7.34 38.32
C PRO A 278 -34.49 -5.88 37.92
N GLN A 279 -35.60 -5.16 37.83
CA GLN A 279 -35.65 -3.73 37.52
C GLN A 279 -34.92 -2.91 38.60
N GLN A 280 -33.88 -2.20 38.24
CA GLN A 280 -33.32 -1.10 39.00
C GLN A 280 -33.53 0.23 38.29
N GLN A 281 -33.93 1.20 39.11
CA GLN A 281 -34.38 2.53 38.77
C GLN A 281 -33.37 3.38 38.02
N ASN A 282 -33.88 4.15 37.06
CA ASN A 282 -33.20 5.14 36.27
C ASN A 282 -32.49 6.24 37.08
N LYS A 283 -31.18 6.39 36.96
CA LYS A 283 -30.48 7.65 37.08
C LYS A 283 -30.20 8.24 35.70
N PRO A 284 -30.38 9.55 35.50
CA PRO A 284 -30.15 10.18 34.20
C PRO A 284 -28.66 10.04 33.83
N LYS A 285 -28.39 9.44 32.67
CA LYS A 285 -27.06 9.51 32.07
C LYS A 285 -26.84 10.92 31.52
N GLU A 286 -25.86 11.61 32.07
CA GLU A 286 -25.28 12.79 31.43
C GLU A 286 -24.86 12.43 30.00
N GLN A 287 -25.41 13.15 29.03
CA GLN A 287 -24.92 13.13 27.65
C GLN A 287 -23.47 13.65 27.63
N PRO A 288 -22.54 12.95 26.98
CA PRO A 288 -21.22 13.53 26.79
C PRO A 288 -21.37 14.81 25.96
N ALA A 289 -20.91 15.92 26.53
CA ALA A 289 -20.82 17.19 25.84
C ALA A 289 -20.19 17.03 24.45
N ALA A 290 -20.80 17.60 23.43
CA ALA A 290 -20.29 17.64 22.07
C ALA A 290 -18.84 18.20 22.10
N LYS A 291 -17.85 17.31 21.90
CA LYS A 291 -16.46 17.72 21.75
C LYS A 291 -16.38 18.53 20.46
N SER A 292 -15.97 19.78 20.56
CA SER A 292 -15.68 20.63 19.40
C SER A 292 -14.79 19.86 18.43
N SER A 293 -15.17 19.80 17.16
CA SER A 293 -14.46 19.05 16.10
C SER A 293 -13.12 19.74 15.77
N LYS A 294 -12.11 19.51 16.61
CA LYS A 294 -10.78 20.08 16.42
C LYS A 294 -9.92 19.13 15.61
N THR A 295 -9.53 19.57 14.43
CA THR A 295 -8.50 18.86 13.65
C THR A 295 -7.15 19.05 14.35
N TYR A 296 -6.40 17.96 14.54
CA TYR A 296 -5.02 17.99 14.98
C TYR A 296 -4.14 17.19 14.01
N TYR A 297 -2.83 17.42 14.08
CA TYR A 297 -1.84 16.75 13.26
C TYR A 297 -0.99 15.84 14.14
N THR A 298 -0.52 14.75 13.57
CA THR A 298 0.30 13.78 14.28
C THR A 298 1.25 13.07 13.33
N VAL A 299 2.23 12.35 13.87
CA VAL A 299 3.20 11.59 13.07
C VAL A 299 2.82 10.11 13.12
N GLN A 300 2.30 9.57 12.01
CA GLN A 300 2.03 8.14 11.86
C GLN A 300 3.34 7.38 11.82
N VAL A 301 3.39 6.25 12.52
CA VAL A 301 4.58 5.40 12.64
C VAL A 301 4.34 3.99 12.14
N MET A 302 3.07 3.57 12.07
CA MET A 302 2.69 2.22 11.60
C MET A 302 1.22 2.19 11.22
N ALA A 303 0.88 1.29 10.29
CA ALA A 303 -0.50 0.91 10.02
C ALA A 303 -0.67 -0.61 10.19
N SER A 304 -1.90 -1.06 10.48
CA SER A 304 -2.20 -2.49 10.61
C SER A 304 -3.65 -2.77 10.20
N LYS A 305 -3.91 -4.01 9.76
CA LYS A 305 -5.26 -4.50 9.47
C LYS A 305 -6.05 -4.82 10.74
N SER A 306 -5.36 -5.21 11.82
CA SER A 306 -5.92 -5.55 13.12
C SER A 306 -5.33 -4.69 14.23
N ALA A 307 -6.01 -4.63 15.38
CA ALA A 307 -5.51 -3.88 16.53
C ALA A 307 -4.23 -4.53 17.09
N ILE A 308 -3.24 -3.68 17.36
CA ILE A 308 -1.97 -4.05 18.00
C ILE A 308 -1.90 -3.31 19.34
N SER A 309 -1.46 -3.98 20.39
CA SER A 309 -1.23 -3.32 21.68
C SER A 309 -0.23 -2.17 21.54
N THR A 310 -0.53 -1.02 22.12
CA THR A 310 0.40 0.12 22.15
C THR A 310 1.69 -0.17 22.94
N SER A 311 1.69 -1.27 23.71
CA SER A 311 2.84 -1.80 24.45
C SER A 311 3.63 -2.85 23.67
N ASP A 312 3.33 -3.06 22.38
CA ASP A 312 4.03 -4.03 21.54
C ASP A 312 5.50 -3.62 21.32
N SER A 313 6.38 -4.62 21.27
CA SER A 313 7.84 -4.41 21.12
C SER A 313 8.22 -3.72 19.80
N ARG A 314 7.39 -3.86 18.76
CA ARG A 314 7.57 -3.21 17.46
C ARG A 314 7.64 -1.69 17.54
N PHE A 315 7.08 -1.09 18.57
CA PHE A 315 7.15 0.36 18.77
C PHE A 315 8.49 0.83 19.35
N GLY A 316 9.44 -0.06 19.62
CA GLY A 316 10.79 0.27 20.06
C GLY A 316 10.80 1.24 21.26
N SER A 317 11.54 2.33 21.17
CA SER A 317 11.60 3.37 22.22
C SER A 317 10.30 4.16 22.40
N TYR A 318 9.32 3.98 21.51
CA TYR A 318 7.97 4.57 21.62
C TYR A 318 6.93 3.60 22.17
N LYS A 319 7.31 2.40 22.61
CA LYS A 319 6.45 1.45 23.31
C LYS A 319 5.69 2.11 24.45
N GLY A 320 4.37 1.98 24.47
CA GLY A 320 3.48 2.62 25.45
C GLY A 320 3.27 4.13 25.25
N LYS A 321 3.94 4.76 24.27
CA LYS A 321 3.82 6.20 23.94
C LYS A 321 3.05 6.44 22.65
N VAL A 322 2.80 5.39 21.87
CA VAL A 322 1.99 5.47 20.65
C VAL A 322 0.51 5.52 21.01
N LYS A 323 -0.26 6.21 20.18
CA LYS A 323 -1.72 6.20 20.19
C LYS A 323 -2.24 5.58 18.92
N GLN A 324 -3.51 5.17 18.94
CA GLN A 324 -4.19 4.54 17.80
C GLN A 324 -5.32 5.43 17.31
N VAL A 325 -5.51 5.48 15.99
CA VAL A 325 -6.63 6.13 15.32
C VAL A 325 -7.11 5.26 14.16
N ARG A 326 -8.37 5.40 13.77
CA ARG A 326 -8.95 4.68 12.63
C ARG A 326 -8.83 5.50 11.35
N ALA A 327 -8.66 4.79 10.24
CA ALA A 327 -8.68 5.33 8.89
C ALA A 327 -9.51 4.43 7.98
N ASP A 328 -9.84 4.90 6.78
CA ASP A 328 -10.39 4.06 5.73
C ASP A 328 -9.27 3.23 5.09
N GLY A 329 -9.65 2.11 4.44
CA GLY A 329 -8.73 1.22 3.74
C GLY A 329 -8.44 -0.09 4.48
N ALA A 330 -7.63 -0.94 3.86
CA ALA A 330 -7.32 -2.29 4.34
C ALA A 330 -6.53 -2.29 5.66
N PHE A 331 -5.65 -1.30 5.85
CA PHE A 331 -4.82 -1.12 7.04
C PHE A 331 -5.40 0.01 7.91
N SER A 332 -6.60 -0.19 8.42
CA SER A 332 -7.40 0.84 9.06
C SER A 332 -6.96 1.23 10.48
N TYR A 333 -6.11 0.47 11.13
CA TYR A 333 -5.51 0.85 12.42
C TYR A 333 -4.22 1.61 12.18
N LYS A 334 -4.21 2.92 12.45
CA LYS A 334 -3.03 3.77 12.32
C LYS A 334 -2.48 4.08 13.71
N TYR A 335 -1.17 3.89 13.88
CA TYR A 335 -0.45 4.18 15.12
C TYR A 335 0.38 5.43 14.93
N TYR A 336 0.35 6.33 15.91
CA TYR A 336 0.96 7.64 15.80
C TYR A 336 1.59 8.12 17.11
N VAL A 337 2.45 9.13 17.01
CA VAL A 337 3.11 9.78 18.13
C VAL A 337 2.97 11.29 18.02
N GLY A 338 2.82 11.95 19.17
CA GLY A 338 2.61 13.38 19.27
C GLY A 338 1.22 13.83 18.79
N GLU A 339 0.76 14.97 19.27
CA GLU A 339 -0.43 15.67 18.81
C GLU A 339 -0.08 17.14 18.70
N TYR A 340 -0.28 17.71 17.52
CA TYR A 340 0.17 19.04 17.16
C TYR A 340 -1.01 19.88 16.64
N ALA A 341 -1.04 21.15 17.01
CA ALA A 341 -2.11 22.05 16.59
C ALA A 341 -2.09 22.34 15.07
N ASP A 342 -0.92 22.30 14.46
CA ASP A 342 -0.73 22.58 13.04
C ASP A 342 0.23 21.58 12.37
N ARG A 343 0.17 21.54 11.05
CA ARG A 343 0.97 20.61 10.21
C ARG A 343 2.48 20.91 10.31
N LYS A 344 2.88 22.16 10.45
CA LYS A 344 4.29 22.56 10.48
C LYS A 344 4.97 22.04 11.75
N ALA A 345 4.30 22.13 12.89
CA ALA A 345 4.78 21.59 14.15
C ALA A 345 4.92 20.05 14.09
N ALA A 346 3.94 19.36 13.51
CA ALA A 346 4.04 17.90 13.28
C ALA A 346 5.21 17.57 12.34
N GLN A 347 5.37 18.31 11.26
CA GLN A 347 6.45 18.12 10.28
C GLN A 347 7.84 18.30 10.91
N ALA A 348 8.00 19.22 11.84
CA ALA A 348 9.26 19.44 12.58
C ALA A 348 9.65 18.23 13.47
N ALA A 349 8.67 17.42 13.91
CA ALA A 349 8.93 16.23 14.71
C ALA A 349 9.34 15.01 13.87
N VAL A 350 8.99 14.99 12.57
CA VAL A 350 9.23 13.83 11.68
C VAL A 350 10.69 13.37 11.68
N PRO A 351 11.73 14.24 11.56
CA PRO A 351 13.13 13.79 11.53
C PRO A 351 13.55 13.00 12.78
N THR A 352 13.02 13.36 13.94
CA THR A 352 13.29 12.65 15.21
C THR A 352 12.60 11.29 15.22
N VAL A 353 11.34 11.23 14.80
CA VAL A 353 10.56 9.98 14.72
C VAL A 353 11.15 9.03 13.69
N ARG A 354 11.62 9.56 12.56
CA ARG A 354 12.26 8.77 11.48
C ARG A 354 13.56 8.08 11.88
N LYS A 355 14.19 8.47 12.99
CA LYS A 355 15.33 7.71 13.55
C LYS A 355 14.92 6.30 13.99
N VAL A 356 13.65 6.08 14.33
CA VAL A 356 13.10 4.79 14.76
C VAL A 356 12.14 4.21 13.73
N PHE A 357 11.34 5.07 13.06
CA PHE A 357 10.35 4.71 12.06
C PHE A 357 10.62 5.47 10.75
N PRO A 358 11.52 4.98 9.89
CA PRO A 358 11.94 5.69 8.67
C PRO A 358 10.78 6.07 7.73
N GLN A 359 9.69 5.29 7.75
CA GLN A 359 8.46 5.52 6.99
C GLN A 359 7.55 6.61 7.60
N ALA A 360 7.84 7.12 8.80
CA ALA A 360 6.95 8.03 9.52
C ALA A 360 6.62 9.30 8.71
N PHE A 361 5.37 9.73 8.76
CA PHE A 361 4.86 10.90 8.05
C PHE A 361 3.71 11.57 8.80
N VAL A 362 3.40 12.82 8.44
CA VAL A 362 2.34 13.59 9.09
C VAL A 362 0.98 13.21 8.53
N ILE A 363 0.05 12.90 9.44
CA ILE A 363 -1.37 12.75 9.14
C ILE A 363 -2.19 13.83 9.87
N ALA A 364 -3.37 14.14 9.34
CA ALA A 364 -4.38 14.94 10.01
C ALA A 364 -5.46 14.04 10.60
N VAL A 365 -5.90 14.34 11.81
CA VAL A 365 -6.96 13.60 12.50
C VAL A 365 -8.07 14.57 12.85
N LYS A 366 -9.29 14.24 12.48
CA LYS A 366 -10.51 14.97 12.81
C LYS A 366 -11.56 13.99 13.32
N ASP A 367 -12.22 14.32 14.41
CA ASP A 367 -13.29 13.50 15.01
C ASP A 367 -12.88 12.03 15.25
N GLY A 368 -11.61 11.81 15.62
CA GLY A 368 -11.07 10.47 15.89
C GLY A 368 -10.82 9.61 14.64
N ARG A 369 -10.79 10.21 13.45
CA ARG A 369 -10.46 9.54 12.18
C ARG A 369 -9.37 10.29 11.41
N VAL A 370 -8.56 9.54 10.68
CA VAL A 370 -7.60 10.13 9.75
C VAL A 370 -8.35 10.79 8.61
N VAL A 371 -7.99 12.03 8.30
CA VAL A 371 -8.53 12.76 7.15
C VAL A 371 -7.42 13.01 6.14
N THR A 372 -7.71 12.78 4.86
CA THR A 372 -6.80 13.16 3.78
C THR A 372 -6.74 14.67 3.69
N SER A 373 -5.57 15.27 3.89
CA SER A 373 -5.37 16.68 3.58
C SER A 373 -5.54 16.89 2.08
N LYS A 374 -6.50 17.76 1.73
CA LYS A 374 -6.62 18.26 0.36
C LYS A 374 -5.40 19.09 -0.02
#